data_0123870a9a30efeb97b2d9a851d58f20
#
_entry.id   0123870a9a30efeb97b2d9a851d58f20
#
_cell.length_a   1.000
_cell.length_b   1.000
_cell.length_c   1.000
_cell.angle_alpha   90.00
_cell.angle_beta   90.00
_cell.angle_gamma   90.00
#
_symmetry.space_group_name_H-M   'P 1'
#
loop_
_entity.id
_entity.type
_entity.pdbx_description
1 polymer ?
#
loop_
_entity_poly.entity_id
_entity_poly.type
_entity_poly.pdbx_seq_one_letter_code
_entity_poly.pdbx_strand_id
1 'polypeptide(L)' 'MIKVTIGSNFNQKVVEVDESTTTIVSVLDEAGIDYNRFTVHLNGDVVTSGNLDKTFAQAGIYEDCYLTSTTKADSAM' A
#
# COMPACT_ATOMS: atom_id res chain seq x y z
N MET A 1 -16.00 -1.31 5.02
CA MET A 1 -14.68 -1.61 5.61
C MET A 1 -14.04 -2.77 4.90
N ILE A 2 -12.76 -2.66 4.63
CA ILE A 2 -12.00 -3.74 4.01
C ILE A 2 -10.79 -4.05 4.87
N LYS A 3 -10.23 -5.24 4.71
CA LYS A 3 -9.00 -5.63 5.38
C LYS A 3 -7.84 -5.49 4.40
N VAL A 4 -6.82 -4.77 4.83
CA VAL A 4 -5.62 -4.59 4.03
C VAL A 4 -4.49 -5.37 4.69
N THR A 5 -3.95 -6.35 3.97
CA THR A 5 -2.79 -7.10 4.46
C THR A 5 -1.55 -6.37 3.96
N ILE A 6 -0.78 -5.84 4.91
CA ILE A 6 0.43 -5.11 4.59
C ILE A 6 1.60 -6.07 4.76
N GLY A 7 2.34 -6.29 3.69
CA GLY A 7 3.45 -7.21 3.71
C GLY A 7 4.77 -6.52 3.41
N SER A 8 5.79 -6.90 4.15
CA SER A 8 7.15 -6.55 3.82
C SER A 8 7.95 -7.85 3.85
N ASN A 9 9.26 -7.77 3.68
CA ASN A 9 10.07 -8.98 3.56
C ASN A 9 9.91 -9.95 4.73
N PHE A 10 9.65 -9.44 5.91
CA PHE A 10 9.65 -10.29 7.10
C PHE A 10 8.36 -10.28 7.88
N ASN A 11 7.52 -9.30 7.66
CA ASN A 11 6.35 -9.12 8.50
C ASN A 11 5.11 -8.89 7.67
N GLN A 12 4.01 -9.41 8.16
CA GLN A 12 2.71 -9.11 7.59
C GLN A 12 1.81 -8.59 8.69
N LYS A 13 0.99 -7.63 8.36
CA LYS A 13 0.06 -7.03 9.30
C LYS A 13 -1.25 -6.79 8.58
N VAL A 14 -2.35 -7.11 9.23
CA VAL A 14 -3.67 -6.86 8.66
C VAL A 14 -4.29 -5.68 9.41
N VAL A 15 -4.76 -4.71 8.66
CA VAL A 15 -5.47 -3.56 9.23
C VAL A 15 -6.83 -3.43 8.57
N GLU A 16 -7.80 -2.94 9.32
CA GLU A 16 -9.12 -2.73 8.78
C GLU A 16 -9.27 -1.25 8.51
N VAL A 17 -9.72 -0.89 7.33
CA VAL A 17 -9.81 0.51 6.91
C VAL A 17 -11.15 0.76 6.24
N ASP A 18 -11.57 2.04 6.26
CA ASP A 18 -12.74 2.47 5.51
C ASP A 18 -12.24 2.86 4.12
N GLU A 19 -12.58 2.07 3.14
CA GLU A 19 -12.08 2.27 1.78
C GLU A 19 -12.51 3.61 1.16
N SER A 20 -13.55 4.23 1.70
CA SER A 20 -14.04 5.51 1.18
C SER A 20 -13.32 6.71 1.75
N THR A 21 -12.66 6.57 2.88
CA THR A 21 -12.05 7.71 3.56
C THR A 21 -10.57 7.52 3.85
N THR A 22 -10.09 6.30 3.90
CA THR A 22 -8.68 6.03 4.23
C THR A 22 -7.85 6.06 2.96
N THR A 23 -6.81 6.90 2.95
CA THR A 23 -5.92 6.97 1.79
C THR A 23 -4.86 5.88 1.88
N ILE A 24 -4.31 5.51 0.72
CA ILE A 24 -3.26 4.51 0.65
C ILE A 24 -2.03 4.99 1.42
N VAL A 25 -1.68 6.27 1.27
CA VAL A 25 -0.50 6.82 1.93
C VAL A 25 -0.64 6.78 3.46
N SER A 26 -1.84 6.97 3.98
CA SER A 26 -2.03 6.96 5.43
C SER A 26 -1.78 5.58 6.02
N VAL A 27 -2.14 4.53 5.29
CA VAL A 27 -1.87 3.16 5.71
C VAL A 27 -0.37 2.88 5.70
N LEU A 28 0.32 3.36 4.67
CA LEU A 28 1.77 3.20 4.58
C LEU A 28 2.48 3.93 5.71
N ASP A 29 2.04 5.14 6.04
CA ASP A 29 2.62 5.91 7.13
C ASP A 29 2.43 5.20 8.46
N GLU A 30 1.25 4.67 8.70
CA GLU A 30 0.98 3.95 9.94
C GLU A 30 1.79 2.66 10.04
N ALA A 31 2.03 2.02 8.93
CA ALA A 31 2.80 0.78 8.89
C ALA A 31 4.32 1.03 8.94
N GLY A 32 4.73 2.28 8.83
CA GLY A 32 6.16 2.61 8.85
C GLY A 32 6.87 2.29 7.54
N ILE A 33 6.13 2.21 6.44
CA ILE A 33 6.72 1.92 5.13
C ILE A 33 7.15 3.22 4.47
N ASP A 34 8.43 3.27 4.10
CA ASP A 34 8.96 4.44 3.42
C ASP A 34 8.73 4.29 1.92
N TYR A 35 7.61 4.84 1.45
CA TYR A 35 7.23 4.71 0.05
C TYR A 35 8.11 5.55 -0.88
N ASN A 36 9.01 6.34 -0.34
CA ASN A 36 10.00 7.04 -1.17
C ASN A 36 11.19 6.14 -1.49
N ARG A 37 11.45 5.15 -0.63
CA ARG A 37 12.59 4.25 -0.80
C ARG A 37 12.21 2.89 -1.35
N PHE A 38 10.95 2.53 -1.24
CA PHE A 38 10.48 1.22 -1.67
C PHE A 38 9.41 1.37 -2.74
N THR A 39 9.31 0.40 -3.61
CA THR A 39 8.21 0.34 -4.56
C THR A 39 7.03 -0.32 -3.85
N VAL A 40 5.88 0.33 -3.93
CA VAL A 40 4.67 -0.16 -3.29
C VAL A 40 3.77 -0.80 -4.34
N HIS A 41 3.23 -1.97 -4.01
CA HIS A 41 2.31 -2.68 -4.89
C HIS A 41 0.98 -2.88 -4.17
N LEU A 42 -0.11 -2.67 -4.88
CA LEU A 42 -1.45 -2.92 -4.37
C LEU A 42 -2.03 -4.03 -5.22
N ASN A 43 -2.23 -5.20 -4.63
CA ASN A 43 -2.67 -6.41 -5.33
C ASN A 43 -1.76 -6.75 -6.53
N GLY A 44 -0.48 -6.46 -6.38
CA GLY A 44 0.49 -6.76 -7.43
C GLY A 44 0.73 -5.63 -8.42
N ASP A 45 -0.09 -4.59 -8.39
CA ASP A 45 0.08 -3.46 -9.30
C ASP A 45 0.87 -2.35 -8.62
N VAL A 46 1.79 -1.74 -9.33
CA VAL A 46 2.61 -0.67 -8.78
C VAL A 46 1.74 0.55 -8.47
N VAL A 47 1.89 1.07 -7.25
CA VAL A 47 1.20 2.29 -6.86
C VAL A 47 2.13 3.46 -7.15
N THR A 48 1.71 4.32 -8.06
CA THR A 48 2.51 5.50 -8.40
C THR A 48 2.29 6.61 -7.38
N SER A 49 3.19 7.58 -7.35
CA SER A 49 3.09 8.67 -6.40
C SER A 49 1.79 9.47 -6.56
N GLY A 50 1.25 9.52 -7.76
CA GLY A 50 -0.01 10.22 -7.98
C GLY A 50 -1.22 9.50 -7.40
N ASN A 51 -1.09 8.23 -7.07
CA ASN A 51 -2.18 7.45 -6.49
C ASN A 51 -2.10 7.28 -4.99
N LEU A 52 -1.00 7.67 -4.38
CA LEU A 52 -0.83 7.51 -2.93
C LEU A 52 -1.84 8.34 -2.14
N ASP A 53 -2.23 9.49 -2.65
CA ASP A 53 -3.18 10.36 -1.97
C ASP A 53 -4.64 9.94 -2.17
N LYS A 54 -4.89 8.94 -2.98
CA LYS A 54 -6.24 8.47 -3.23
C LYS A 54 -6.68 7.51 -2.12
N THR A 55 -7.99 7.46 -1.89
CA THR A 55 -8.55 6.44 -1.02
C THR A 55 -8.54 5.12 -1.76
N PHE A 56 -8.73 4.02 -1.04
CA PHE A 56 -8.81 2.70 -1.66
C PHE A 56 -9.96 2.65 -2.67
N ALA A 57 -11.11 3.24 -2.32
CA ALA A 57 -12.25 3.28 -3.23
C ALA A 57 -11.94 4.06 -4.50
N GLN A 58 -11.22 5.18 -4.38
CA GLN A 58 -10.82 5.95 -5.55
C GLN A 58 -9.85 5.19 -6.44
N ALA A 59 -9.10 4.28 -5.86
CA ALA A 59 -8.21 3.40 -6.62
C ALA A 59 -8.93 2.17 -7.16
N GLY A 60 -10.23 2.06 -6.93
CA GLY A 60 -11.02 0.93 -7.42
C GLY A 60 -11.02 -0.28 -6.49
N ILE A 61 -10.61 -0.12 -5.25
CA ILE A 61 -10.49 -1.22 -4.31
C ILE A 61 -11.67 -1.17 -3.34
N TYR A 62 -12.53 -2.16 -3.42
CA TYR A 62 -13.71 -2.27 -2.57
C TYR A 62 -13.74 -3.56 -1.75
N GLU A 63 -12.71 -4.39 -1.87
CA GLU A 63 -12.62 -5.66 -1.18
C GLU A 63 -11.28 -5.78 -0.50
N ASP A 64 -11.11 -6.80 0.32
CA ASP A 64 -9.85 -7.05 0.99
C ASP A 64 -8.72 -7.13 -0.04
N CYS A 65 -7.59 -6.57 0.30
CA CYS A 65 -6.49 -6.44 -0.64
C CYS A 65 -5.14 -6.61 0.05
N TYR A 66 -4.09 -6.67 -0.76
CA TYR A 66 -2.72 -6.80 -0.28
C TYR A 66 -1.92 -5.56 -0.68
N LEU A 67 -1.22 -5.00 0.29
CA LEU A 67 -0.35 -3.85 0.06
C LEU A 67 1.06 -4.29 0.42
N THR A 68 1.94 -4.37 -0.56
CA THR A 68 3.28 -4.88 -0.35
C THR A 68 4.32 -3.85 -0.75
N SER A 69 5.49 -3.96 -0.18
CA SER A 69 6.60 -3.09 -0.54
C SER A 69 7.83 -3.93 -0.86
N THR A 70 8.57 -3.49 -1.87
CA THR A 70 9.80 -4.14 -2.25
C THR A 70 10.89 -3.10 -2.45
N THR A 71 12.15 -3.50 -2.27
CA THR A 71 13.25 -2.59 -2.56
C THR A 71 13.22 -2.22 -4.02
N LYS A 72 13.57 -0.98 -4.30
CA LYS A 72 13.63 -0.55 -5.69
C LYS A 72 14.79 -1.22 -6.38
N ALA A 73 14.48 -1.77 -7.53
CA ALA A 73 15.45 -2.57 -8.22
C ALA A 73 16.58 -1.78 -8.80
N ASP A 74 16.40 -0.56 -8.91
CA ASP A 74 17.39 0.24 -9.42
C ASP A 74 18.59 0.25 -8.69
N SER A 75 18.46 -0.13 -7.65
CA SER A 75 19.59 -0.22 -6.99
C SER A 75 20.52 -1.02 -7.69
N ALA A 76 20.13 -1.44 -8.51
CA ALA A 76 20.98 -2.14 -9.21
C ALA A 76 21.99 -1.56 -9.93
N MET A 77 21.85 -1.16 -9.95
CA MET A 77 22.44 -0.99 -10.49
C MET A 77 22.96 -0.90 -10.75
#